data_c9f7a47673f3e942b6075035aed8af2f
#
_entry.id   c9f7a47673f3e942b6075035aed8af2f
#
_cell.length_a   1.000
_cell.length_b   1.000
_cell.length_c   1.000
_cell.angle_alpha   90.00
_cell.angle_beta   90.00
_cell.angle_gamma   90.00
#
_symmetry.space_group_name_H-M   'P 1'
#
loop_
_entity.id
_entity.type
_entity.pdbx_description
1 polymer ?
#
loop_
_entity_poly.entity_id
_entity_poly.type
_entity_poly.pdbx_seq_one_letter_code
_entity_poly.pdbx_strand_id
1 'polypeptide(L)'
;PMTEGYSRTPGMPYNIKEQPTLTFVARQSGEAWSRPFVAIYEPSSVNEPGQIESVTFPEVECKDKGSHVAVCVEQRNGRKDCILSSDNASHLCGMGDMKAKAVYALCGNKAGKETTLFLGNGTLLQTPRVTIKSEKPANVLLEHQLDGWYYEASADCTITIKGQTYKAKATKGLEYLGR
;
A
#
# COMPACT_ATOMS: atom_id res chain seq x y z
N PRO A 1 14.81 15.90 -12.34
CA PRO A 1 15.24 16.98 -11.45
C PRO A 1 14.09 17.41 -10.57
N MET A 2 14.37 17.72 -9.31
CA MET A 2 13.43 18.38 -8.41
C MET A 2 13.69 19.88 -8.43
N THR A 3 12.62 20.65 -8.46
CA THR A 3 12.68 22.11 -8.39
C THR A 3 11.69 22.60 -7.35
N GLU A 4 12.07 23.62 -6.61
CA GLU A 4 11.17 24.36 -5.72
C GLU A 4 10.48 25.46 -6.51
N GLY A 5 9.21 25.66 -6.23
CA GLY A 5 8.42 26.73 -6.79
C GLY A 5 7.44 27.25 -5.75
N TYR A 6 6.86 28.40 -6.03
CA TYR A 6 5.86 29.01 -5.17
C TYR A 6 4.56 29.19 -5.95
N SER A 7 3.45 28.78 -5.36
CA SER A 7 2.12 29.02 -5.89
C SER A 7 1.31 29.93 -4.99
N ARG A 8 0.36 30.68 -5.56
CA ARG A 8 -0.63 31.42 -4.79
C ARG A 8 -1.95 30.67 -4.77
N THR A 9 -2.63 30.75 -3.65
CA THR A 9 -3.98 30.21 -3.54
C THR A 9 -4.91 31.00 -4.48
N PRO A 10 -5.68 30.34 -5.38
CA PRO A 10 -6.63 31.02 -6.25
C PRO A 10 -7.65 31.83 -5.44
N GLY A 11 -7.96 33.04 -5.90
CA GLY A 11 -8.92 33.95 -5.26
C GLY A 11 -8.38 34.86 -4.16
N MET A 12 -7.11 34.77 -3.82
CA MET A 12 -6.50 35.68 -2.85
C MET A 12 -6.20 37.07 -3.51
N PRO A 13 -6.54 38.19 -2.83
CA PRO A 13 -6.18 39.51 -3.30
C PRO A 13 -4.66 39.69 -3.41
N TYR A 14 -4.20 40.42 -4.45
CA TYR A 14 -2.76 40.63 -4.69
C TYR A 14 -2.02 41.45 -3.62
N ASN A 15 -2.75 42.12 -2.74
CA ASN A 15 -2.20 42.99 -1.69
C ASN A 15 -2.00 42.26 -0.36
N ILE A 16 -2.39 41.00 -0.24
CA ILE A 16 -2.14 40.20 0.97
C ILE A 16 -0.69 39.73 0.92
N LYS A 17 0.10 40.13 1.92
CA LYS A 17 1.49 39.71 2.13
C LYS A 17 1.54 38.31 2.79
N GLU A 18 0.82 37.37 2.26
CA GLU A 18 0.93 35.98 2.72
C GLU A 18 2.17 35.34 2.09
N GLN A 19 2.78 34.45 2.84
CA GLN A 19 3.87 33.64 2.31
C GLN A 19 3.33 32.74 1.19
N PRO A 20 3.97 32.71 0.03
CA PRO A 20 3.55 31.83 -1.05
C PRO A 20 3.66 30.37 -0.58
N THR A 21 2.74 29.54 -1.06
CA THR A 21 2.80 28.08 -0.78
C THR A 21 4.02 27.49 -1.46
N LEU A 22 4.89 26.87 -0.69
CA LEU A 22 6.04 26.15 -1.24
C LEU A 22 5.53 24.96 -2.06
N THR A 23 5.95 24.89 -3.30
CA THR A 23 5.56 23.84 -4.24
C THR A 23 6.80 23.07 -4.70
N PHE A 24 6.82 21.78 -4.49
CA PHE A 24 7.84 20.89 -5.03
C PHE A 24 7.36 20.30 -6.35
N VAL A 25 8.18 20.45 -7.39
CA VAL A 25 7.91 19.86 -8.71
C VAL A 25 8.97 18.83 -9.01
N ALA A 26 8.57 17.58 -9.11
CA ALA A 26 9.41 16.49 -9.55
C ALA A 26 9.05 16.11 -11.00
N ARG A 27 10.07 15.97 -11.85
CA ARG A 27 9.90 15.57 -13.24
C ARG A 27 10.76 14.35 -13.55
N GLN A 28 10.16 13.39 -14.24
CA GLN A 28 10.83 12.21 -14.74
C GLN A 28 10.71 12.17 -16.27
N SER A 29 11.82 11.89 -16.94
CA SER A 29 11.84 11.68 -18.39
C SER A 29 11.75 10.20 -18.71
N GLY A 30 11.06 9.84 -19.80
CA GLY A 30 10.90 8.48 -20.29
C GLY A 30 9.44 8.06 -20.35
N GLU A 31 9.22 6.77 -20.57
CA GLU A 31 7.89 6.18 -20.67
C GLU A 31 7.29 6.04 -19.26
N ALA A 32 6.19 6.73 -19.00
CA ALA A 32 5.53 6.76 -17.69
C ALA A 32 5.03 5.38 -17.23
N TRP A 33 4.63 4.53 -18.17
CA TRP A 33 4.15 3.16 -17.90
C TRP A 33 5.26 2.17 -17.56
N SER A 34 6.49 2.38 -18.02
CA SER A 34 7.64 1.53 -17.66
C SER A 34 8.37 2.03 -16.41
N ARG A 35 8.10 3.26 -15.98
CA ARG A 35 8.70 3.90 -14.81
C ARG A 35 7.65 4.73 -14.08
N PRO A 36 6.73 4.09 -13.34
CA PRO A 36 5.70 4.80 -12.62
C PRO A 36 6.28 5.78 -11.60
N PHE A 37 5.67 6.95 -11.49
CA PHE A 37 6.06 7.96 -10.53
C PHE A 37 5.50 7.61 -9.15
N VAL A 38 6.35 7.58 -8.14
CA VAL A 38 5.96 7.37 -6.74
C VAL A 38 6.30 8.61 -5.94
N ALA A 39 5.32 9.12 -5.19
CA ALA A 39 5.52 10.19 -4.23
C ALA A 39 5.00 9.76 -2.86
N ILE A 40 5.78 10.01 -1.83
CA ILE A 40 5.43 9.75 -0.44
C ILE A 40 5.38 11.07 0.30
N TYR A 41 4.25 11.35 0.92
CA TYR A 41 4.05 12.57 1.71
C TYR A 41 3.88 12.17 3.17
N GLU A 42 4.75 12.71 4.02
CA GLU A 42 4.65 12.55 5.46
C GLU A 42 4.38 13.91 6.09
N PRO A 43 3.16 14.15 6.60
CA PRO A 43 2.89 15.36 7.37
C PRO A 43 3.68 15.31 8.68
N SER A 44 4.38 16.39 8.97
CA SER A 44 5.15 16.52 10.21
C SER A 44 5.06 17.95 10.75
N SER A 45 5.31 18.12 12.04
CA SER A 45 5.38 19.40 12.71
C SER A 45 6.58 19.46 13.65
N VAL A 46 6.83 20.62 14.24
CA VAL A 46 7.91 20.76 15.24
C VAL A 46 7.68 19.85 16.45
N ASN A 47 6.40 19.65 16.82
CA ASN A 47 6.03 18.83 17.98
C ASN A 47 5.79 17.35 17.61
N GLU A 48 5.57 17.05 16.32
CA GLU A 48 5.32 15.71 15.81
C GLU A 48 6.26 15.46 14.62
N PRO A 49 7.51 15.06 14.87
CA PRO A 49 8.47 14.78 13.83
C PRO A 49 8.04 13.56 13.00
N GLY A 50 8.43 13.56 11.73
CA GLY A 50 8.15 12.45 10.82
C GLY A 50 8.59 11.10 11.37
N GLN A 51 7.82 10.08 11.09
CA GLN A 51 8.04 8.71 11.56
C GLN A 51 8.77 7.85 10.52
N ILE A 52 8.83 8.27 9.26
CA ILE A 52 9.51 7.52 8.20
C ILE A 52 11.01 7.54 8.47
N GLU A 53 11.60 6.35 8.55
CA GLU A 53 13.05 6.15 8.69
C GLU A 53 13.70 5.87 7.34
N SER A 54 13.07 5.01 6.54
CA SER A 54 13.58 4.67 5.21
C SER A 54 12.46 4.37 4.21
N VAL A 55 12.77 4.59 2.94
CA VAL A 55 11.94 4.20 1.80
C VAL A 55 12.80 3.44 0.81
N THR A 56 12.35 2.27 0.41
CA THR A 56 13.03 1.45 -0.58
C THR A 56 12.09 1.05 -1.71
N PHE A 57 12.64 0.82 -2.90
CA PHE A 57 11.92 0.39 -4.09
C PHE A 57 12.40 -1.00 -4.49
N PRO A 58 11.82 -2.08 -3.93
CA PRO A 58 12.19 -3.43 -4.28
C PRO A 58 11.91 -3.74 -5.74
N GLU A 59 12.69 -4.64 -6.32
CA GLU A 59 12.41 -5.18 -7.64
C GLU A 59 11.12 -6.00 -7.63
N VAL A 60 10.33 -5.85 -8.70
CA VAL A 60 9.08 -6.59 -8.87
C VAL A 60 9.28 -7.67 -9.93
N GLU A 61 9.08 -8.90 -9.55
CA GLU A 61 9.02 -10.05 -10.44
C GLU A 61 7.60 -10.18 -11.00
N CYS A 62 7.40 -9.82 -12.26
CA CYS A 62 6.13 -9.97 -12.97
C CYS A 62 6.38 -10.60 -14.33
N LYS A 63 5.59 -11.62 -14.70
CA LYS A 63 5.82 -12.36 -15.96
C LYS A 63 5.56 -11.53 -17.19
N ASP A 64 4.72 -10.52 -17.09
CA ASP A 64 4.28 -9.71 -18.21
C ASP A 64 4.86 -8.29 -18.11
N LYS A 65 5.10 -7.70 -19.29
CA LYS A 65 5.52 -6.31 -19.42
C LYS A 65 4.33 -5.40 -19.11
N GLY A 66 4.13 -5.07 -17.85
CA GLY A 66 3.11 -4.13 -17.42
C GLY A 66 3.73 -3.01 -16.58
N SER A 67 2.92 -2.02 -16.24
CA SER A 67 3.31 -1.02 -15.27
C SER A 67 3.08 -1.57 -13.87
N HIS A 68 4.17 -1.79 -13.14
CA HIS A 68 4.12 -2.23 -11.75
C HIS A 68 5.20 -1.51 -10.94
N VAL A 69 4.90 -1.30 -9.67
CA VAL A 69 5.82 -0.65 -8.75
C VAL A 69 5.67 -1.25 -7.36
N ALA A 70 6.80 -1.39 -6.67
CA ALA A 70 6.83 -1.74 -5.27
C ALA A 70 7.52 -0.65 -4.46
N VAL A 71 7.01 -0.41 -3.27
CA VAL A 71 7.61 0.48 -2.29
C VAL A 71 7.49 -0.12 -0.91
N CYS A 72 8.56 -0.07 -0.14
CA CYS A 72 8.55 -0.39 1.28
C CYS A 72 8.92 0.86 2.08
N VAL A 73 8.08 1.18 3.06
CA VAL A 73 8.28 2.29 3.99
C VAL A 73 8.56 1.70 5.36
N GLU A 74 9.67 2.06 5.94
CA GLU A 74 10.06 1.66 7.30
C GLU A 74 9.94 2.86 8.24
N GLN A 75 9.31 2.64 9.37
CA GLN A 75 9.08 3.65 10.38
C GLN A 75 9.98 3.43 11.60
N ARG A 76 10.34 4.49 12.30
CA ARG A 76 11.17 4.49 13.51
C ARG A 76 10.64 3.60 14.64
N ASN A 77 9.34 3.33 14.66
CA ASN A 77 8.69 2.43 15.63
C ASN A 77 8.82 0.94 15.26
N GLY A 78 9.61 0.61 14.21
CA GLY A 78 9.81 -0.75 13.71
C GLY A 78 8.68 -1.30 12.85
N ARG A 79 7.70 -0.47 12.45
CA ARG A 79 6.70 -0.83 11.46
C ARG A 79 7.30 -0.74 10.06
N LYS A 80 7.02 -1.73 9.23
CA LYS A 80 7.38 -1.76 7.81
C LYS A 80 6.15 -2.08 6.99
N ASP A 81 5.77 -1.17 6.12
CA ASP A 81 4.66 -1.33 5.18
C ASP A 81 5.22 -1.49 3.77
N CYS A 82 4.93 -2.62 3.14
CA CYS A 82 5.33 -2.92 1.77
C CYS A 82 4.10 -2.94 0.87
N ILE A 83 4.17 -2.19 -0.21
CA ILE A 83 3.09 -1.96 -1.16
C ILE A 83 3.53 -2.42 -2.54
N LEU A 84 2.67 -3.18 -3.21
CA LEU A 84 2.81 -3.57 -4.59
C LEU A 84 1.60 -3.04 -5.37
N SER A 85 1.84 -2.30 -6.44
CA SER A 85 0.81 -1.83 -7.36
C SER A 85 1.08 -2.34 -8.76
N SER A 86 0.03 -2.74 -9.47
CA SER A 86 0.08 -3.22 -10.86
C SER A 86 -1.09 -2.65 -11.65
N ASP A 87 -0.88 -2.35 -12.92
CA ASP A 87 -1.95 -1.92 -13.83
C ASP A 87 -2.87 -3.07 -14.26
N ASN A 88 -2.47 -4.32 -14.01
CA ASN A 88 -3.23 -5.51 -14.39
C ASN A 88 -3.37 -6.50 -13.23
N ALA A 89 -4.58 -6.55 -12.67
CA ALA A 89 -4.92 -7.45 -11.55
C ALA A 89 -4.87 -8.94 -11.90
N SER A 90 -4.82 -9.33 -13.17
CA SER A 90 -4.75 -10.74 -13.59
C SER A 90 -3.33 -11.30 -13.55
N HIS A 91 -2.32 -10.44 -13.57
CA HIS A 91 -0.93 -10.85 -13.54
C HIS A 91 -0.48 -11.20 -12.12
N LEU A 92 0.27 -12.29 -12.01
CA LEU A 92 0.94 -12.63 -10.76
C LEU A 92 2.25 -11.84 -10.68
N CYS A 93 2.29 -10.86 -9.81
CA CYS A 93 3.49 -10.11 -9.50
C CYS A 93 3.99 -10.45 -8.09
N GLY A 94 5.31 -10.44 -7.90
CA GLY A 94 5.98 -10.73 -6.63
C GLY A 94 6.97 -9.65 -6.24
N MET A 95 7.16 -9.48 -4.93
CA MET A 95 8.14 -8.62 -4.30
C MET A 95 8.65 -9.32 -3.05
N GLY A 96 9.88 -9.85 -3.09
CA GLY A 96 10.37 -10.72 -2.02
C GLY A 96 9.43 -11.89 -1.78
N ASP A 97 8.98 -12.06 -0.53
CA ASP A 97 8.07 -13.15 -0.16
C ASP A 97 6.58 -12.85 -0.42
N MET A 98 6.24 -11.62 -0.80
CA MET A 98 4.86 -11.24 -1.13
C MET A 98 4.57 -11.49 -2.60
N LYS A 99 3.43 -12.16 -2.89
CA LYS A 99 2.91 -12.38 -4.25
C LYS A 99 1.45 -11.94 -4.30
N ALA A 100 1.07 -11.27 -5.40
CA ALA A 100 -0.30 -10.83 -5.57
C ALA A 100 -0.77 -10.92 -7.03
N LYS A 101 -2.08 -11.17 -7.21
CA LYS A 101 -2.87 -10.89 -8.40
C LYS A 101 -3.86 -9.81 -8.02
N ALA A 102 -3.48 -8.54 -8.14
CA ALA A 102 -4.24 -7.40 -7.66
C ALA A 102 -3.77 -6.11 -8.34
N VAL A 103 -4.63 -5.10 -8.37
CA VAL A 103 -4.22 -3.74 -8.71
C VAL A 103 -3.36 -3.17 -7.59
N TYR A 104 -3.67 -3.55 -6.34
CA TYR A 104 -2.97 -3.04 -5.17
C TYR A 104 -2.86 -4.13 -4.10
N ALA A 105 -1.68 -4.30 -3.52
CA ALA A 105 -1.46 -5.19 -2.40
C ALA A 105 -0.58 -4.50 -1.35
N LEU A 106 -0.92 -4.66 -0.07
CA LEU A 106 -0.15 -4.14 1.05
C LEU A 106 0.09 -5.24 2.07
N CYS A 107 1.31 -5.27 2.59
CA CYS A 107 1.68 -6.08 3.74
C CYS A 107 2.38 -5.21 4.78
N GLY A 108 1.71 -4.95 5.88
CA GLY A 108 2.25 -4.27 7.05
C GLY A 108 2.80 -5.26 8.07
N ASN A 109 4.03 -5.00 8.50
CA ASN A 109 4.73 -5.81 9.51
C ASN A 109 5.17 -4.95 10.67
N LYS A 110 5.15 -5.51 11.87
CA LYS A 110 5.76 -4.92 13.07
C LYS A 110 6.53 -6.00 13.83
N ALA A 111 7.81 -5.76 14.08
CA ALA A 111 8.69 -6.71 14.76
C ALA A 111 8.68 -8.12 14.12
N GLY A 112 8.68 -8.18 12.77
CA GLY A 112 8.68 -9.43 12.01
C GLY A 112 7.36 -10.21 12.01
N LYS A 113 6.26 -9.59 12.49
CA LYS A 113 4.91 -10.16 12.45
C LYS A 113 4.03 -9.35 11.52
N GLU A 114 3.30 -10.01 10.65
CA GLU A 114 2.28 -9.38 9.82
C GLU A 114 1.17 -8.84 10.72
N THR A 115 0.84 -7.57 10.53
CA THR A 115 -0.19 -6.87 11.30
C THR A 115 -1.36 -6.41 10.45
N THR A 116 -1.10 -6.12 9.17
CA THR A 116 -2.11 -5.61 8.26
C THR A 116 -1.83 -6.14 6.86
N LEU A 117 -2.83 -6.72 6.21
CA LEU A 117 -2.77 -7.08 4.80
C LEU A 117 -3.97 -6.46 4.08
N PHE A 118 -3.73 -5.95 2.89
CA PHE A 118 -4.79 -5.43 2.03
C PHE A 118 -4.64 -5.95 0.61
N LEU A 119 -5.69 -6.61 0.13
CA LEU A 119 -5.88 -7.00 -1.26
C LEU A 119 -6.84 -6.00 -1.91
N GLY A 120 -6.36 -5.21 -2.86
CA GLY A 120 -7.15 -4.19 -3.54
C GLY A 120 -7.44 -4.56 -4.99
N ASN A 121 -8.72 -4.76 -5.32
CA ASN A 121 -9.20 -5.17 -6.63
C ASN A 121 -8.39 -6.37 -7.17
N GLY A 122 -8.35 -7.46 -6.40
CA GLY A 122 -7.52 -8.61 -6.70
C GLY A 122 -8.16 -9.94 -6.34
N THR A 123 -7.50 -11.03 -6.75
CA THR A 123 -7.94 -12.41 -6.51
C THR A 123 -6.98 -13.19 -5.62
N LEU A 124 -5.77 -12.69 -5.41
CA LEU A 124 -4.74 -13.35 -4.62
C LEU A 124 -3.83 -12.32 -3.92
N LEU A 125 -3.62 -12.50 -2.63
CA LEU A 125 -2.48 -11.97 -1.88
C LEU A 125 -1.89 -13.11 -1.06
N GLN A 126 -0.61 -13.33 -1.19
CA GLN A 126 0.12 -14.39 -0.50
C GLN A 126 1.40 -13.85 0.12
N THR A 127 1.61 -14.19 1.37
CA THR A 127 2.85 -14.01 2.14
C THR A 127 3.26 -15.37 2.73
N PRO A 128 4.39 -15.51 3.42
CA PRO A 128 4.76 -16.77 4.06
C PRO A 128 3.75 -17.31 5.07
N ARG A 129 2.96 -16.46 5.70
CA ARG A 129 2.05 -16.84 6.79
C ARG A 129 0.57 -16.71 6.46
N VAL A 130 0.26 -15.86 5.48
CA VAL A 130 -1.13 -15.52 5.15
C VAL A 130 -1.37 -15.68 3.65
N THR A 131 -2.52 -16.24 3.31
CA THR A 131 -3.01 -16.28 1.93
C THR A 131 -4.46 -15.82 1.91
N ILE A 132 -4.76 -14.82 1.09
CA ILE A 132 -6.11 -14.35 0.79
C ILE A 132 -6.43 -14.73 -0.66
N LYS A 133 -7.55 -15.45 -0.88
CA LYS A 133 -8.01 -15.85 -2.21
C LYS A 133 -9.47 -15.50 -2.40
N SER A 134 -9.81 -14.95 -3.57
CA SER A 134 -11.18 -14.70 -4.01
C SER A 134 -11.39 -15.23 -5.42
N GLU A 135 -12.59 -15.72 -5.73
CA GLU A 135 -12.92 -16.20 -7.08
C GLU A 135 -13.05 -15.08 -8.10
N LYS A 136 -13.37 -13.87 -7.64
CA LYS A 136 -13.48 -12.65 -8.45
C LYS A 136 -12.74 -11.51 -7.76
N PRO A 137 -12.37 -10.44 -8.50
CA PRO A 137 -11.70 -9.31 -7.91
C PRO A 137 -12.45 -8.76 -6.70
N ALA A 138 -11.75 -8.62 -5.58
CA ALA A 138 -12.29 -8.15 -4.31
C ALA A 138 -11.33 -7.20 -3.61
N ASN A 139 -11.87 -6.39 -2.70
CA ASN A 139 -11.10 -5.66 -1.71
C ASN A 139 -11.22 -6.42 -0.40
N VAL A 140 -10.09 -6.78 0.18
CA VAL A 140 -10.04 -7.50 1.47
C VAL A 140 -9.00 -6.85 2.36
N LEU A 141 -9.44 -6.33 3.50
CA LEU A 141 -8.59 -5.90 4.60
C LEU A 141 -8.51 -7.03 5.62
N LEU A 142 -7.32 -7.32 6.11
CA LEU A 142 -7.07 -8.24 7.21
C LEU A 142 -6.16 -7.57 8.22
N GLU A 143 -6.59 -7.47 9.47
CA GLU A 143 -5.87 -6.81 10.55
C GLU A 143 -5.72 -7.71 11.75
N HIS A 144 -4.51 -7.76 12.31
CA HIS A 144 -4.22 -8.41 13.57
C HIS A 144 -4.35 -7.40 14.72
N GLN A 145 -5.32 -7.63 15.59
CA GLN A 145 -5.55 -6.86 16.81
C GLN A 145 -5.10 -7.66 18.05
N LEU A 146 -5.31 -7.11 19.24
CA LEU A 146 -4.83 -7.72 20.49
C LEU A 146 -5.36 -9.14 20.75
N ASP A 147 -6.59 -9.40 20.34
CA ASP A 147 -7.36 -10.63 20.63
C ASP A 147 -7.47 -11.59 19.44
N GLY A 148 -7.00 -11.17 18.25
CA GLY A 148 -7.01 -12.01 17.06
C GLY A 148 -7.04 -11.26 15.74
N TRP A 149 -7.45 -11.97 14.69
CA TRP A 149 -7.57 -11.41 13.36
C TRP A 149 -8.97 -10.91 13.06
N TYR A 150 -9.04 -9.75 12.42
CA TYR A 150 -10.27 -9.12 11.94
C TYR A 150 -10.16 -8.92 10.44
N TYR A 151 -11.29 -8.98 9.74
CA TYR A 151 -11.31 -8.78 8.30
C TYR A 151 -12.51 -7.93 7.86
N GLU A 152 -12.35 -7.28 6.73
CA GLU A 152 -13.43 -6.66 5.95
C GLU A 152 -13.25 -7.07 4.49
N ALA A 153 -14.32 -7.54 3.83
CA ALA A 153 -14.24 -8.04 2.47
C ALA A 153 -15.42 -7.58 1.62
N SER A 154 -15.15 -7.09 0.41
CA SER A 154 -16.20 -6.68 -0.55
C SER A 154 -16.87 -7.85 -1.27
N ALA A 155 -16.32 -9.07 -1.16
CA ALA A 155 -16.85 -10.31 -1.70
C ALA A 155 -16.40 -11.50 -0.86
N ASP A 156 -17.10 -12.62 -0.99
CA ASP A 156 -16.71 -13.88 -0.36
C ASP A 156 -15.29 -14.27 -0.74
N CYS A 157 -14.49 -14.65 0.24
CA CYS A 157 -13.10 -15.04 0.05
C CYS A 157 -12.68 -16.14 1.02
N THR A 158 -11.50 -16.68 0.77
CA THR A 158 -10.84 -17.65 1.65
C THR A 158 -9.59 -16.99 2.22
N ILE A 159 -9.44 -17.01 3.53
CA ILE A 159 -8.27 -16.48 4.24
C ILE A 159 -7.60 -17.65 4.95
N THR A 160 -6.32 -17.88 4.65
CA THR A 160 -5.50 -18.90 5.32
C THR A 160 -4.42 -18.20 6.14
N ILE A 161 -4.35 -18.51 7.44
CA ILE A 161 -3.38 -17.92 8.36
C ILE A 161 -2.64 -19.09 9.03
N LYS A 162 -1.33 -19.17 8.85
CA LYS A 162 -0.47 -20.24 9.41
C LYS A 162 -1.02 -21.65 9.16
N GLY A 163 -1.62 -21.87 7.98
CA GLY A 163 -2.20 -23.16 7.59
C GLY A 163 -3.66 -23.36 7.99
N GLN A 164 -4.23 -22.57 8.87
CA GLN A 164 -5.65 -22.62 9.20
C GLN A 164 -6.46 -21.79 8.21
N THR A 165 -7.50 -22.39 7.64
CA THR A 165 -8.31 -21.78 6.57
C THR A 165 -9.70 -21.39 7.08
N TYR A 166 -10.09 -20.16 6.74
CA TYR A 166 -11.37 -19.54 7.07
C TYR A 166 -12.12 -19.18 5.78
N LYS A 167 -13.42 -19.46 5.75
CA LYS A 167 -14.34 -18.98 4.70
C LYS A 167 -14.93 -17.66 5.17
N ALA A 168 -14.43 -16.55 4.64
CA ALA A 168 -14.85 -15.20 4.98
C ALA A 168 -15.96 -14.75 4.01
N LYS A 169 -17.07 -14.27 4.54
CA LYS A 169 -18.17 -13.68 3.77
C LYS A 169 -17.92 -12.21 3.47
N ALA A 170 -18.61 -11.66 2.48
CA ALA A 170 -18.63 -10.23 2.26
C ALA A 170 -19.20 -9.51 3.49
N THR A 171 -18.55 -8.42 3.92
CA THR A 171 -18.90 -7.65 5.13
C THR A 171 -19.11 -6.17 4.80
N LYS A 172 -19.69 -5.42 5.72
CA LYS A 172 -19.82 -3.95 5.65
C LYS A 172 -18.93 -3.22 6.66
N GLY A 173 -18.03 -3.94 7.31
CA GLY A 173 -17.11 -3.45 8.31
C GLY A 173 -16.27 -4.59 8.84
N LEU A 174 -15.35 -4.28 9.77
CA LEU A 174 -14.46 -5.26 10.37
C LEU A 174 -15.21 -6.30 11.19
N GLU A 175 -15.02 -7.57 10.87
CA GLU A 175 -15.56 -8.72 11.59
C GLU A 175 -14.43 -9.60 12.13
N TYR A 176 -14.67 -10.22 13.28
CA TYR A 176 -13.73 -11.15 13.90
C TYR A 176 -13.60 -12.45 13.09
N LEU A 177 -12.38 -12.82 12.73
CA LEU A 177 -12.08 -14.01 11.95
C LEU A 177 -11.64 -15.19 12.82
N GLY A 178 -10.82 -14.94 13.85
CA GLY A 178 -10.25 -15.97 14.72
C GLY A 178 -8.90 -15.56 15.34
N ARG A 179 -8.32 -16.44 16.12
CA ARG A 179 -7.00 -16.28 16.76
C ARG A 179 -5.88 -16.96 15.98
#